data_317796b35b8e006f3a534722f9618832
#
_entry.id   317796b35b8e006f3a534722f9618832
#
_cell.length_a   1.000
_cell.length_b   1.000
_cell.length_c   1.000
_cell.angle_alpha   90.00
_cell.angle_beta   90.00
_cell.angle_gamma   90.00
#
_symmetry.space_group_name_H-M   'P 1'
#
loop_
_entity.id
_entity.type
_entity.pdbx_description
1 polymer ?
#
loop_
_entity_poly.entity_id
_entity_poly.type
_entity_poly.pdbx_seq_one_letter_code
_entity_poly.pdbx_strand_id
1 'polypeptide(L)'
;TSPTALIFPIAEIIRRARERGIYTVIDGAHAPSQLPLNLNELDPDFYAGNCHKWLCAPKGAGFLYVRRDLHDMIDPLVVSWGYQPRSGQSVGGGLVLSSATTRLVQHNQYQATRDIAAYLSVPAAIDFQRQNNWDDVRARCHQLAIETRARVSELTELPIIAPDNWIGQMFTAPLPETINADPFKFRLYDQFNIEAPIVVWNNKPYIRISFQAYNTQADADALIDALKIML
;
A
#
# COMPACT_ATOMS: atom_id res chain seq x y z
N THR A 1 -2.55 4.97 -5.46
CA THR A 1 -3.10 3.84 -6.23
C THR A 1 -1.99 2.96 -6.80
N SER A 2 -2.28 1.66 -7.02
CA SER A 2 -1.25 0.74 -7.52
C SER A 2 -0.86 0.99 -8.99
N PRO A 3 -1.78 1.22 -9.94
CA PRO A 3 -1.41 1.42 -11.34
C PRO A 3 -0.68 2.74 -11.61
N THR A 4 -1.14 3.83 -11.01
CA THR A 4 -0.64 5.19 -11.28
C THR A 4 0.36 5.69 -10.24
N ALA A 5 0.57 4.95 -9.15
CA ALA A 5 1.41 5.35 -8.01
C ALA A 5 1.02 6.67 -7.32
N LEU A 6 -0.16 7.21 -7.60
CA LEU A 6 -0.59 8.50 -7.08
C LEU A 6 -1.08 8.41 -5.63
N ILE A 7 -0.73 9.42 -4.87
CA ILE A 7 -1.25 9.68 -3.52
C ILE A 7 -2.47 10.57 -3.66
N PHE A 8 -3.64 10.06 -3.31
CA PHE A 8 -4.88 10.83 -3.36
C PHE A 8 -5.07 11.71 -2.12
N PRO A 9 -5.76 12.83 -2.21
CA PRO A 9 -6.08 13.72 -1.10
C PRO A 9 -7.17 13.11 -0.20
N ILE A 10 -6.86 11.98 0.45
CA ILE A 10 -7.80 11.13 1.19
C ILE A 10 -8.48 11.90 2.34
N ALA A 11 -7.77 12.77 3.05
CA ALA A 11 -8.34 13.55 4.14
C ALA A 11 -9.50 14.43 3.64
N GLU A 12 -9.33 15.10 2.51
CA GLU A 12 -10.37 15.93 1.91
C GLU A 12 -11.55 15.07 1.38
N ILE A 13 -11.27 13.91 0.81
CA ILE A 13 -12.30 12.97 0.36
C ILE A 13 -13.15 12.50 1.53
N ILE A 14 -12.52 12.08 2.64
CA ILE A 14 -13.20 11.64 3.86
C ILE A 14 -14.08 12.78 4.41
N ARG A 15 -13.52 13.98 4.55
CA ARG A 15 -14.27 15.16 5.03
C ARG A 15 -15.53 15.42 4.19
N ARG A 16 -15.39 15.49 2.86
CA ARG A 16 -16.53 15.73 1.95
C ARG A 16 -17.57 14.61 1.93
N ALA A 17 -17.13 13.37 2.05
CA ALA A 17 -18.02 12.22 2.14
C ALA A 17 -18.85 12.30 3.43
N ARG A 18 -18.20 12.58 4.56
CA ARG A 18 -18.84 12.70 5.87
C ARG A 18 -19.88 13.81 5.91
N GLU A 19 -19.60 14.98 5.35
CA GLU A 19 -20.54 16.09 5.22
C GLU A 19 -21.83 15.71 4.46
N ARG A 20 -21.76 14.64 3.66
CA ARG A 20 -22.89 14.12 2.88
C ARG A 20 -23.49 12.83 3.44
N GLY A 21 -23.04 12.40 4.63
CA GLY A 21 -23.49 11.12 5.22
C GLY A 21 -23.06 9.88 4.43
N ILE A 22 -21.97 9.97 3.64
CA ILE A 22 -21.43 8.88 2.83
C ILE A 22 -20.29 8.22 3.59
N TYR A 23 -20.36 6.91 3.79
CA TYR A 23 -19.27 6.13 4.37
C TYR A 23 -18.07 6.00 3.43
N THR A 24 -16.87 6.01 4.01
CA THR A 24 -15.62 5.86 3.28
C THR A 24 -14.96 4.53 3.58
N VAL A 25 -14.59 3.79 2.54
CA VAL A 25 -13.75 2.60 2.62
C VAL A 25 -12.42 2.90 1.91
N ILE A 26 -11.37 3.05 2.67
CA ILE A 26 -10.05 3.44 2.15
C ILE A 26 -9.17 2.21 1.98
N ASP A 27 -8.80 1.91 0.74
CA ASP A 27 -7.71 0.99 0.45
C ASP A 27 -6.37 1.73 0.59
N GLY A 28 -5.78 1.61 1.78
CA GLY A 28 -4.48 2.17 2.11
C GLY A 28 -3.35 1.15 2.01
N ALA A 29 -3.47 0.12 1.20
CA ALA A 29 -2.48 -0.97 1.12
C ALA A 29 -1.04 -0.51 0.90
N HIS A 30 -0.81 0.62 0.25
CA HIS A 30 0.51 1.20 0.01
C HIS A 30 0.92 2.29 1.01
N ALA A 31 0.03 2.72 1.90
CA ALA A 31 0.31 3.88 2.76
C ALA A 31 1.19 3.56 4.00
N PRO A 32 0.98 2.44 4.75
CA PRO A 32 1.76 2.18 5.94
C PRO A 32 3.25 2.22 5.65
N SER A 33 3.97 3.10 6.35
CA SER A 33 5.41 3.33 6.22
C SER A 33 5.92 4.01 4.95
N GLN A 34 5.16 4.06 3.86
CA GLN A 34 5.48 4.93 2.73
C GLN A 34 5.13 6.38 3.03
N LEU A 35 4.07 6.60 3.79
CA LEU A 35 3.58 7.92 4.16
C LEU A 35 3.46 8.04 5.67
N PRO A 36 3.56 9.24 6.24
CA PRO A 36 3.08 9.50 7.59
C PRO A 36 1.59 9.17 7.67
N LEU A 37 1.22 8.25 8.55
CA LEU A 37 -0.16 7.78 8.69
C LEU A 37 -0.60 7.85 10.14
N ASN A 38 -1.58 8.70 10.44
CA ASN A 38 -2.28 8.76 11.71
C ASN A 38 -3.77 8.54 11.47
N LEU A 39 -4.28 7.36 11.76
CA LEU A 39 -5.68 7.00 11.51
C LEU A 39 -6.65 7.73 12.44
N ASN A 40 -6.19 8.17 13.63
CA ASN A 40 -7.03 8.96 14.53
C ASN A 40 -7.26 10.39 14.00
N GLU A 41 -6.26 10.98 13.35
CA GLU A 41 -6.38 12.30 12.70
C GLU A 41 -7.11 12.23 11.37
N LEU A 42 -6.80 11.19 10.59
CA LEU A 42 -7.43 10.95 9.28
C LEU A 42 -8.92 10.61 9.42
N ASP A 43 -9.27 9.90 10.50
CA ASP A 43 -10.61 9.51 10.92
C ASP A 43 -11.48 8.91 9.78
N PRO A 44 -11.00 7.89 9.05
CA PRO A 44 -11.81 7.21 8.05
C PRO A 44 -12.88 6.34 8.70
N ASP A 45 -13.96 6.02 7.98
CA ASP A 45 -14.93 5.06 8.48
C ASP A 45 -14.36 3.64 8.51
N PHE A 46 -13.71 3.25 7.40
CA PHE A 46 -13.01 1.98 7.24
C PHE A 46 -11.69 2.20 6.53
N TYR A 47 -10.63 1.50 6.97
CA TYR A 47 -9.31 1.59 6.36
C TYR A 47 -8.62 0.24 6.39
N ALA A 48 -8.20 -0.26 5.23
CA ALA A 48 -7.37 -1.45 5.13
C ALA A 48 -5.91 -1.07 4.82
N GLY A 49 -4.95 -1.67 5.54
CA GLY A 49 -3.53 -1.42 5.34
C GLY A 49 -2.72 -2.70 5.29
N ASN A 50 -1.64 -2.70 4.49
CA ASN A 50 -0.71 -3.83 4.41
C ASN A 50 0.56 -3.53 5.19
N CYS A 51 0.97 -4.51 6.02
CA CYS A 51 2.24 -4.44 6.75
C CYS A 51 3.42 -5.03 5.94
N HIS A 52 3.13 -5.83 4.92
CA HIS A 52 4.13 -6.56 4.13
C HIS A 52 4.66 -5.81 2.89
N LYS A 53 4.28 -4.54 2.70
CA LYS A 53 4.81 -3.70 1.61
C LYS A 53 5.91 -2.80 2.16
N TRP A 54 5.62 -1.52 2.36
CA TRP A 54 6.60 -0.51 2.76
C TRP A 54 7.05 -0.61 4.22
N LEU A 55 6.22 -1.22 5.09
CA LEU A 55 6.62 -1.53 6.48
C LEU A 55 7.57 -2.74 6.56
N CYS A 56 7.71 -3.52 5.48
CA CYS A 56 8.65 -4.64 5.37
C CYS A 56 8.40 -5.81 6.36
N ALA A 57 7.19 -5.97 6.87
CA ALA A 57 6.81 -7.17 7.60
C ALA A 57 6.65 -8.37 6.64
N PRO A 58 6.67 -9.61 7.11
CA PRO A 58 6.42 -10.80 6.29
C PRO A 58 5.07 -10.74 5.57
N LYS A 59 5.00 -11.39 4.39
CA LYS A 59 3.77 -11.46 3.58
C LYS A 59 2.62 -12.06 4.38
N GLY A 60 1.42 -11.54 4.14
CA GLY A 60 0.19 -11.98 4.80
C GLY A 60 -0.26 -11.10 5.98
N ALA A 61 0.62 -10.27 6.54
CA ALA A 61 0.22 -9.32 7.58
C ALA A 61 -0.44 -8.07 6.99
N GLY A 62 -1.56 -7.71 7.55
CA GLY A 62 -2.32 -6.49 7.25
C GLY A 62 -3.27 -6.18 8.39
N PHE A 63 -3.97 -5.07 8.32
CA PHE A 63 -4.94 -4.67 9.33
C PHE A 63 -6.18 -4.05 8.69
N LEU A 64 -7.29 -4.13 9.42
CA LEU A 64 -8.51 -3.39 9.18
C LEU A 64 -8.73 -2.44 10.35
N TYR A 65 -8.80 -1.15 10.06
CA TYR A 65 -9.30 -0.13 10.99
C TYR A 65 -10.77 0.11 10.68
N VAL A 66 -11.57 0.19 11.74
CA VAL A 66 -12.99 0.55 11.68
C VAL A 66 -13.23 1.62 12.74
N ARG A 67 -13.84 2.74 12.37
CA ARG A 67 -14.22 3.76 13.32
C ARG A 67 -15.13 3.16 14.40
N ARG A 68 -14.90 3.52 15.65
CA ARG A 68 -15.46 2.81 16.82
C ARG A 68 -16.99 2.70 16.82
N ASP A 69 -17.68 3.75 16.39
CA ASP A 69 -19.14 3.78 16.30
C ASP A 69 -19.72 2.89 15.18
N LEU A 70 -18.86 2.39 14.28
CA LEU A 70 -19.23 1.52 13.17
C LEU A 70 -18.86 0.04 13.39
N HIS A 71 -18.29 -0.31 14.54
CA HIS A 71 -17.88 -1.69 14.83
C HIS A 71 -18.99 -2.70 14.67
N ASP A 72 -20.23 -2.31 15.01
CA ASP A 72 -21.40 -3.18 14.88
C ASP A 72 -21.90 -3.36 13.43
N MET A 73 -21.39 -2.60 12.48
CA MET A 73 -21.71 -2.77 11.06
C MET A 73 -20.95 -3.94 10.42
N ILE A 74 -19.83 -4.36 11.03
CA ILE A 74 -18.96 -5.38 10.45
C ILE A 74 -19.32 -6.75 11.00
N ASP A 75 -19.62 -7.68 10.09
CA ASP A 75 -19.74 -9.09 10.37
C ASP A 75 -18.56 -9.86 9.73
N PRO A 76 -17.98 -10.87 10.41
CA PRO A 76 -16.89 -11.64 9.86
C PRO A 76 -17.36 -12.52 8.72
N LEU A 77 -16.57 -12.64 7.66
CA LEU A 77 -16.82 -13.62 6.58
C LEU A 77 -16.45 -15.06 7.02
N VAL A 78 -15.53 -15.19 7.96
CA VAL A 78 -15.13 -16.47 8.55
C VAL A 78 -15.49 -16.43 10.02
N VAL A 79 -16.41 -17.28 10.41
CA VAL A 79 -16.86 -17.41 11.80
C VAL A 79 -16.09 -18.52 12.52
N SER A 80 -15.76 -18.30 13.81
CA SER A 80 -15.10 -19.25 14.67
C SER A 80 -15.57 -19.08 16.11
N TRP A 81 -14.86 -19.65 17.07
CA TRP A 81 -15.27 -19.78 18.48
C TRP A 81 -15.61 -18.47 19.19
N GLY A 82 -15.08 -17.36 18.78
CA GLY A 82 -15.43 -16.02 19.31
C GLY A 82 -16.72 -15.41 18.72
N TYR A 83 -17.36 -16.07 17.78
CA TYR A 83 -18.52 -15.52 17.11
C TYR A 83 -19.78 -15.53 17.97
N GLN A 84 -20.41 -14.38 18.07
CA GLN A 84 -21.70 -14.19 18.72
C GLN A 84 -22.67 -13.56 17.72
N PRO A 85 -23.74 -14.28 17.32
CA PRO A 85 -24.73 -13.72 16.40
C PRO A 85 -25.48 -12.54 17.05
N ARG A 86 -25.95 -11.60 16.23
CA ARG A 86 -26.70 -10.41 16.70
C ARG A 86 -28.01 -10.78 17.42
N SER A 87 -28.55 -11.95 17.13
CA SER A 87 -29.78 -12.48 17.77
C SER A 87 -29.60 -12.82 19.25
N GLY A 88 -28.41 -12.71 19.80
CA GLY A 88 -28.13 -13.09 21.21
C GLY A 88 -28.14 -14.59 21.48
N GLN A 89 -28.38 -15.45 20.48
CA GLN A 89 -28.27 -16.89 20.63
C GLN A 89 -26.80 -17.30 20.68
N SER A 90 -26.37 -17.89 21.81
CA SER A 90 -25.03 -18.47 21.91
C SER A 90 -24.93 -19.68 20.98
N VAL A 91 -24.09 -19.57 19.97
CA VAL A 91 -23.69 -20.73 19.17
C VAL A 91 -22.52 -21.38 19.90
N GLY A 92 -22.84 -22.34 20.75
CA GLY A 92 -21.99 -23.23 21.54
C GLY A 92 -20.54 -22.80 21.85
N GLY A 93 -20.15 -22.77 23.12
CA GLY A 93 -18.76 -22.79 23.58
C GLY A 93 -17.91 -21.55 23.26
N GLY A 94 -18.53 -20.37 23.10
CA GLY A 94 -17.82 -19.15 22.74
C GLY A 94 -16.63 -18.84 23.63
N LEU A 95 -15.43 -18.84 23.07
CA LEU A 95 -14.25 -18.33 23.75
C LEU A 95 -14.36 -16.82 23.86
N VAL A 96 -14.67 -16.32 25.05
CA VAL A 96 -14.58 -14.88 25.33
C VAL A 96 -13.12 -14.56 25.57
N LEU A 97 -12.45 -13.97 24.59
CA LEU A 97 -11.02 -13.64 24.67
C LEU A 97 -10.71 -12.64 25.77
N SER A 98 -11.62 -11.68 26.04
CA SER A 98 -11.56 -10.74 27.14
C SER A 98 -12.85 -9.95 27.21
N SER A 99 -13.30 -9.57 28.42
CA SER A 99 -14.43 -8.67 28.61
C SER A 99 -14.16 -7.21 28.13
N ALA A 100 -12.89 -6.89 27.87
CA ALA A 100 -12.45 -5.58 27.37
C ALA A 100 -12.41 -5.47 25.85
N THR A 101 -12.67 -6.54 25.09
CA THR A 101 -12.62 -6.52 23.62
C THR A 101 -13.97 -6.17 23.01
N THR A 102 -13.94 -5.39 21.93
CA THR A 102 -15.15 -5.08 21.16
C THR A 102 -15.61 -6.31 20.36
N ARG A 103 -16.88 -6.35 19.97
CA ARG A 103 -17.44 -7.39 19.09
C ARG A 103 -16.61 -7.54 17.81
N LEU A 104 -16.21 -6.44 17.19
CA LEU A 104 -15.35 -6.46 16.01
C LEU A 104 -14.06 -7.26 16.25
N VAL A 105 -13.37 -7.00 17.36
CA VAL A 105 -12.13 -7.69 17.70
C VAL A 105 -12.38 -9.17 17.98
N GLN A 106 -13.38 -9.51 18.78
CA GLN A 106 -13.72 -10.92 19.08
C GLN A 106 -14.02 -11.73 17.83
N HIS A 107 -14.76 -11.14 16.88
CA HIS A 107 -15.20 -11.84 15.68
C HIS A 107 -14.09 -11.99 14.62
N ASN A 108 -13.16 -11.04 14.55
CA ASN A 108 -12.18 -10.99 13.46
C ASN A 108 -10.77 -11.41 13.89
N GLN A 109 -10.43 -11.30 15.16
CA GLN A 109 -9.09 -11.64 15.65
C GLN A 109 -8.84 -13.16 15.69
N TYR A 110 -9.85 -13.93 16.10
CA TYR A 110 -9.77 -15.37 16.15
C TYR A 110 -10.58 -16.03 15.02
N GLN A 111 -9.91 -16.41 13.96
CA GLN A 111 -10.50 -17.05 12.77
C GLN A 111 -10.09 -18.53 12.69
N ALA A 112 -10.16 -19.26 13.78
CA ALA A 112 -9.69 -20.63 13.94
C ALA A 112 -8.15 -20.80 13.82
N THR A 113 -7.67 -22.04 13.67
CA THR A 113 -6.24 -22.36 13.60
C THR A 113 -5.65 -21.88 12.29
N ARG A 114 -4.68 -20.97 12.38
CA ARG A 114 -3.94 -20.44 11.23
C ARG A 114 -2.54 -20.01 11.65
N ASP A 115 -1.65 -19.84 10.69
CA ASP A 115 -0.35 -19.23 10.94
C ASP A 115 -0.51 -17.75 11.26
N ILE A 116 0.02 -17.31 12.42
CA ILE A 116 0.00 -15.91 12.88
C ILE A 116 1.40 -15.28 12.90
N ALA A 117 2.44 -16.00 12.45
CA ALA A 117 3.82 -15.56 12.54
C ALA A 117 4.04 -14.18 11.86
N ALA A 118 3.42 -13.96 10.72
CA ALA A 118 3.50 -12.68 10.00
C ALA A 118 2.97 -11.50 10.84
N TYR A 119 1.89 -11.68 11.59
CA TYR A 119 1.33 -10.64 12.48
C TYR A 119 2.25 -10.39 13.68
N LEU A 120 2.80 -11.42 14.28
CA LEU A 120 3.71 -11.33 15.42
C LEU A 120 5.04 -10.65 15.04
N SER A 121 5.41 -10.63 13.78
CA SER A 121 6.61 -9.97 13.27
C SER A 121 6.42 -8.46 13.02
N VAL A 122 5.18 -7.95 12.98
CA VAL A 122 4.91 -6.53 12.71
C VAL A 122 5.58 -5.57 13.72
N PRO A 123 5.54 -5.82 15.05
CA PRO A 123 6.25 -4.97 16.01
C PRO A 123 7.75 -4.85 15.69
N ALA A 124 8.42 -5.95 15.35
CA ALA A 124 9.84 -5.92 15.00
C ALA A 124 10.13 -5.08 13.74
N ALA A 125 9.23 -5.13 12.75
CA ALA A 125 9.34 -4.28 11.56
C ALA A 125 9.19 -2.78 11.89
N ILE A 126 8.27 -2.45 12.80
CA ILE A 126 8.09 -1.06 13.29
C ILE A 126 9.33 -0.60 14.05
N ASP A 127 9.86 -1.42 14.95
CA ASP A 127 11.04 -1.08 15.74
C ASP A 127 12.29 -0.94 14.87
N PHE A 128 12.45 -1.78 13.85
CA PHE A 128 13.52 -1.64 12.85
C PHE A 128 13.48 -0.26 12.19
N GLN A 129 12.31 0.18 11.75
CA GLN A 129 12.18 1.49 11.10
C GLN A 129 12.45 2.66 12.06
N ARG A 130 11.99 2.57 13.32
CA ARG A 130 12.30 3.57 14.36
C ARG A 130 13.80 3.70 14.63
N GLN A 131 14.52 2.56 14.68
CA GLN A 131 15.94 2.52 14.94
C GLN A 131 16.80 2.98 13.75
N ASN A 132 16.24 3.03 12.54
CA ASN A 132 16.95 3.36 11.31
C ASN A 132 16.50 4.68 10.67
N ASN A 133 15.99 5.64 11.45
CA ASN A 133 15.60 6.98 10.98
C ASN A 133 14.77 6.94 9.70
N TRP A 134 13.66 6.21 9.71
CA TRP A 134 12.90 5.91 8.49
C TRP A 134 12.32 7.14 7.78
N ASP A 135 12.19 8.26 8.47
CA ASP A 135 11.81 9.54 7.87
C ASP A 135 12.85 10.01 6.84
N ASP A 136 14.14 9.89 7.17
CA ASP A 136 15.24 10.22 6.26
C ASP A 136 15.29 9.25 5.08
N VAL A 137 15.03 7.96 5.33
CA VAL A 137 14.93 6.94 4.27
C VAL A 137 13.80 7.28 3.30
N ARG A 138 12.62 7.63 3.81
CA ARG A 138 11.48 8.05 2.97
C ARG A 138 11.82 9.28 2.13
N ALA A 139 12.42 10.29 2.75
CA ALA A 139 12.79 11.53 2.06
C ALA A 139 13.80 11.27 0.93
N ARG A 140 14.83 10.47 1.20
CA ARG A 140 15.84 10.08 0.19
C ARG A 140 15.22 9.28 -0.95
N CYS A 141 14.38 8.30 -0.65
CA CYS A 141 13.72 7.49 -1.68
C CYS A 141 12.70 8.32 -2.49
N HIS A 142 12.02 9.27 -1.87
CA HIS A 142 11.13 10.21 -2.56
C HIS A 142 11.91 11.10 -3.52
N GLN A 143 13.03 11.66 -3.10
CA GLN A 143 13.89 12.47 -3.96
C GLN A 143 14.40 11.66 -5.15
N LEU A 144 14.87 10.44 -4.91
CA LEU A 144 15.32 9.53 -5.96
C LEU A 144 14.19 9.20 -6.96
N ALA A 145 12.95 9.06 -6.47
CA ALA A 145 11.79 8.84 -7.32
C ALA A 145 11.49 10.05 -8.21
N ILE A 146 11.54 11.27 -7.66
CA ILE A 146 11.32 12.51 -8.42
C ILE A 146 12.38 12.66 -9.53
N GLU A 147 13.66 12.52 -9.19
CA GLU A 147 14.77 12.67 -10.12
C GLU A 147 14.73 11.62 -11.24
N THR A 148 14.48 10.36 -10.88
CA THR A 148 14.38 9.28 -11.85
C THR A 148 13.18 9.47 -12.78
N ARG A 149 12.03 9.90 -12.24
CA ARG A 149 10.84 10.19 -13.04
C ARG A 149 11.09 11.31 -14.04
N ALA A 150 11.78 12.37 -13.65
CA ALA A 150 12.14 13.46 -14.55
C ALA A 150 13.02 12.96 -15.71
N ARG A 151 14.02 12.12 -15.41
CA ARG A 151 14.90 11.50 -16.43
C ARG A 151 14.14 10.57 -17.38
N VAL A 152 13.17 9.80 -16.88
CA VAL A 152 12.30 8.97 -17.75
C VAL A 152 11.45 9.85 -18.64
N SER A 153 10.86 10.93 -18.11
CA SER A 153 10.05 11.89 -18.90
C SER A 153 10.89 12.59 -19.99
N GLU A 154 12.12 12.97 -19.69
CA GLU A 154 13.04 13.54 -20.65
C GLU A 154 13.40 12.53 -21.76
N LEU A 155 13.69 11.29 -21.40
CA LEU A 155 14.05 10.24 -22.34
C LEU A 155 12.89 9.84 -23.27
N THR A 156 11.68 9.80 -22.76
CA THR A 156 10.47 9.42 -23.52
C THR A 156 9.83 10.60 -24.25
N GLU A 157 10.22 11.82 -23.94
CA GLU A 157 9.56 13.07 -24.35
C GLU A 157 8.05 13.13 -23.99
N LEU A 158 7.64 12.32 -23.01
CA LEU A 158 6.26 12.24 -22.53
C LEU A 158 6.10 12.98 -21.20
N PRO A 159 4.97 13.71 -21.00
CA PRO A 159 4.78 14.50 -19.80
C PRO A 159 4.59 13.66 -18.55
N ILE A 160 5.05 14.14 -17.41
CA ILE A 160 4.74 13.55 -16.10
C ILE A 160 3.23 13.62 -15.84
N ILE A 161 2.66 12.58 -15.21
CA ILE A 161 1.21 12.45 -15.03
C ILE A 161 0.66 13.22 -13.82
N ALA A 162 1.51 13.66 -12.90
CA ALA A 162 1.11 14.40 -11.71
C ALA A 162 2.29 15.17 -11.09
N PRO A 163 2.05 16.23 -10.31
CA PRO A 163 3.08 16.97 -9.57
C PRO A 163 3.82 16.09 -8.54
N ASP A 164 4.99 16.56 -8.07
CA ASP A 164 5.86 15.82 -7.14
C ASP A 164 5.18 15.48 -5.81
N ASN A 165 4.32 16.34 -5.30
CA ASN A 165 3.58 16.11 -4.06
C ASN A 165 2.45 15.07 -4.16
N TRP A 166 2.23 14.50 -5.35
CA TRP A 166 1.28 13.41 -5.58
C TRP A 166 1.93 12.04 -5.65
N ILE A 167 3.24 11.95 -5.46
CA ILE A 167 3.97 10.67 -5.39
C ILE A 167 4.70 10.54 -4.06
N GLY A 168 5.05 9.32 -3.70
CA GLY A 168 5.89 8.99 -2.56
C GLY A 168 7.22 8.39 -3.01
N GLN A 169 7.52 7.21 -2.50
CA GLN A 169 8.69 6.42 -2.92
C GLN A 169 8.45 5.65 -4.24
N MET A 170 7.31 5.87 -4.87
CA MET A 170 6.89 5.18 -6.08
C MET A 170 6.31 6.18 -7.07
N PHE A 171 6.62 5.98 -8.35
CA PHE A 171 6.03 6.75 -9.43
C PHE A 171 5.64 5.85 -10.62
N THR A 172 4.81 6.40 -11.48
CA THR A 172 4.48 5.82 -12.77
C THR A 172 4.77 6.85 -13.86
N ALA A 173 5.50 6.44 -14.90
CA ALA A 173 5.82 7.27 -16.06
C ALA A 173 5.24 6.66 -17.34
N PRO A 174 4.67 7.46 -18.25
CA PRO A 174 4.20 6.97 -19.53
C PRO A 174 5.36 6.45 -20.40
N LEU A 175 5.06 5.43 -21.19
CA LEU A 175 5.93 4.91 -22.24
C LEU A 175 5.30 5.20 -23.63
N PRO A 176 6.08 5.20 -24.72
CA PRO A 176 5.54 5.31 -26.06
C PRO A 176 4.46 4.25 -26.34
N GLU A 177 3.38 4.62 -27.02
CA GLU A 177 2.23 3.73 -27.29
C GLU A 177 2.60 2.50 -28.14
N THR A 178 3.75 2.53 -28.81
CA THR A 178 4.31 1.40 -29.56
C THR A 178 4.84 0.27 -28.67
N ILE A 179 5.01 0.52 -27.38
CA ILE A 179 5.56 -0.46 -26.44
C ILE A 179 4.50 -1.52 -26.11
N ASN A 180 4.88 -2.79 -26.39
CA ASN A 180 4.11 -3.93 -25.90
C ASN A 180 4.57 -4.27 -24.46
N ALA A 181 3.64 -4.22 -23.51
CA ALA A 181 3.92 -4.28 -22.06
C ALA A 181 4.66 -5.57 -21.65
N ASP A 182 4.18 -6.74 -22.05
CA ASP A 182 4.76 -8.00 -21.60
C ASP A 182 6.16 -8.26 -22.17
N PRO A 183 6.40 -8.19 -23.49
CA PRO A 183 7.74 -8.34 -24.03
C PRO A 183 8.73 -7.31 -23.49
N PHE A 184 8.29 -6.07 -23.27
CA PHE A 184 9.14 -5.01 -22.72
C PHE A 184 9.54 -5.32 -21.27
N LYS A 185 8.59 -5.75 -20.43
CA LYS A 185 8.85 -6.17 -19.05
C LYS A 185 9.83 -7.35 -18.99
N PHE A 186 9.62 -8.39 -19.78
CA PHE A 186 10.52 -9.55 -19.80
C PHE A 186 11.91 -9.18 -20.28
N ARG A 187 12.02 -8.32 -21.29
CA ARG A 187 13.32 -7.84 -21.76
C ARG A 187 14.09 -7.03 -20.72
N LEU A 188 13.40 -6.16 -19.93
CA LEU A 188 14.01 -5.46 -18.78
C LEU A 188 14.60 -6.45 -17.77
N TYR A 189 13.85 -7.51 -17.46
CA TYR A 189 14.29 -8.52 -16.52
C TYR A 189 15.44 -9.37 -17.05
N ASP A 190 15.27 -9.96 -18.25
CA ASP A 190 16.19 -10.96 -18.79
C ASP A 190 17.54 -10.35 -19.23
N GLN A 191 17.54 -9.14 -19.77
CA GLN A 191 18.74 -8.51 -20.33
C GLN A 191 19.43 -7.55 -19.35
N PHE A 192 18.66 -6.92 -18.45
CA PHE A 192 19.19 -5.86 -17.58
C PHE A 192 19.05 -6.18 -16.08
N ASN A 193 18.46 -7.31 -15.71
CA ASN A 193 18.15 -7.70 -14.31
C ASN A 193 17.31 -6.64 -13.58
N ILE A 194 16.41 -5.95 -14.29
CA ILE A 194 15.53 -4.93 -13.73
C ILE A 194 14.11 -5.47 -13.68
N GLU A 195 13.57 -5.62 -12.46
CA GLU A 195 12.16 -5.96 -12.24
C GLU A 195 11.34 -4.68 -12.05
N ALA A 196 10.62 -4.27 -13.09
CA ALA A 196 9.74 -3.13 -13.08
C ALA A 196 8.39 -3.48 -13.73
N PRO A 197 7.25 -3.29 -13.05
CA PRO A 197 5.94 -3.51 -13.64
C PRO A 197 5.70 -2.55 -14.82
N ILE A 198 5.25 -3.10 -15.94
CA ILE A 198 4.68 -2.33 -17.03
C ILE A 198 3.15 -2.43 -16.91
N VAL A 199 2.51 -1.31 -16.67
CA VAL A 199 1.07 -1.23 -16.41
C VAL A 199 0.38 -0.65 -17.64
N VAL A 200 -0.68 -1.29 -18.11
CA VAL A 200 -1.54 -0.72 -19.16
C VAL A 200 -2.74 -0.04 -18.50
N TRP A 201 -2.87 1.27 -18.72
CA TRP A 201 -3.99 2.05 -18.21
C TRP A 201 -4.52 2.97 -19.34
N ASN A 202 -5.83 2.96 -19.55
CA ASN A 202 -6.46 3.62 -20.71
C ASN A 202 -5.79 3.27 -22.06
N ASN A 203 -5.47 2.01 -22.26
CA ASN A 203 -4.78 1.47 -23.44
C ASN A 203 -3.38 2.05 -23.69
N LYS A 204 -2.77 2.69 -22.70
CA LYS A 204 -1.41 3.25 -22.77
C LYS A 204 -0.48 2.51 -21.81
N PRO A 205 0.75 2.20 -22.24
CA PRO A 205 1.74 1.57 -21.37
C PRO A 205 2.41 2.59 -20.45
N TYR A 206 2.66 2.17 -19.23
CA TYR A 206 3.36 2.94 -18.21
C TYR A 206 4.38 2.05 -17.50
N ILE A 207 5.54 2.57 -17.20
CA ILE A 207 6.49 1.92 -16.30
C ILE A 207 6.27 2.41 -14.87
N ARG A 208 6.14 1.48 -13.91
CA ARG A 208 6.01 1.80 -12.49
C ARG A 208 7.28 1.46 -11.74
N ILE A 209 7.89 2.43 -11.12
CA ILE A 209 9.15 2.31 -10.38
C ILE A 209 8.89 2.56 -8.90
N SER A 210 9.56 1.78 -8.06
CA SER A 210 9.49 1.87 -6.60
C SER A 210 10.90 1.87 -6.04
N PHE A 211 11.17 2.82 -5.12
CA PHE A 211 12.44 2.89 -4.39
C PHE A 211 12.22 2.58 -2.91
N GLN A 212 13.04 1.69 -2.37
CA GLN A 212 13.07 1.35 -0.96
C GLN A 212 14.48 1.56 -0.39
N ALA A 213 14.65 1.40 0.91
CA ALA A 213 15.91 1.66 1.63
C ALA A 213 17.17 1.04 0.99
N TYR A 214 17.03 -0.08 0.32
CA TYR A 214 18.12 -0.80 -0.36
C TYR A 214 18.43 -0.29 -1.76
N ASN A 215 17.59 0.57 -2.34
CA ASN A 215 17.87 1.15 -3.65
C ASN A 215 18.79 2.37 -3.55
N THR A 216 19.60 2.54 -4.57
CA THR A 216 20.63 3.57 -4.69
C THR A 216 20.49 4.36 -5.99
N GLN A 217 21.30 5.42 -6.14
CA GLN A 217 21.42 6.14 -7.41
C GLN A 217 21.87 5.22 -8.56
N ALA A 218 22.75 4.24 -8.27
CA ALA A 218 23.22 3.31 -9.29
C ALA A 218 22.09 2.45 -9.89
N ASP A 219 21.09 2.08 -9.07
CA ASP A 219 19.89 1.35 -9.56
C ASP A 219 19.06 2.23 -10.50
N ALA A 220 18.90 3.51 -10.15
CA ALA A 220 18.22 4.49 -11.00
C ALA A 220 18.97 4.71 -12.33
N ASP A 221 20.31 4.81 -12.29
CA ASP A 221 21.16 4.97 -13.47
C ASP A 221 21.08 3.75 -14.38
N ALA A 222 21.14 2.54 -13.81
CA ALA A 222 20.97 1.29 -14.57
C ALA A 222 19.62 1.22 -15.28
N LEU A 223 18.53 1.66 -14.61
CA LEU A 223 17.22 1.75 -15.25
C LEU A 223 17.23 2.70 -16.45
N ILE A 224 17.79 3.90 -16.31
CA ILE A 224 17.83 4.89 -17.38
C ILE A 224 18.67 4.38 -18.56
N ASP A 225 19.80 3.73 -18.29
CA ASP A 225 20.66 3.20 -19.34
C ASP A 225 19.99 2.02 -20.07
N ALA A 226 19.26 1.16 -19.37
CA ALA A 226 18.43 0.12 -20.00
C ALA A 226 17.34 0.72 -20.88
N LEU A 227 16.63 1.75 -20.39
CA LEU A 227 15.59 2.41 -21.18
C LEU A 227 16.13 3.09 -22.45
N LYS A 228 17.31 3.71 -22.40
CA LYS A 228 17.97 4.28 -23.60
C LYS A 228 18.23 3.25 -24.71
N ILE A 229 18.48 1.98 -24.32
CA ILE A 229 18.73 0.88 -25.28
C ILE A 229 17.40 0.30 -25.81
N MET A 230 16.34 0.41 -25.01
CA MET A 230 15.08 -0.27 -25.28
C MET A 230 14.04 0.59 -25.99
N LEU A 231 14.13 1.92 -25.86
CA LEU A 231 13.27 2.91 -26.51
C LEU A 231 13.84 3.40 -27.82
#